data_46c9bd89b6085330c0c87c0fbedc0186
#
_entry.id   46c9bd89b6085330c0c87c0fbedc0186
#
_cell.length_a   1.000
_cell.length_b   1.000
_cell.length_c   1.000
_cell.angle_alpha   90.00
_cell.angle_beta   90.00
_cell.angle_gamma   90.00
#
_symmetry.space_group_name_H-M   'P 1'
#
loop_
_entity.id
_entity.type
_entity.pdbx_description
1 polymer ?
#
loop_
_entity_poly.entity_id
_entity_poly.type
_entity_poly.pdbx_seq_one_letter_code
_entity_poly.pdbx_strand_id
1 'polypeptide(L)'
;MTPRQIDAFCGKLPAATRTVQWEGVIVFKVGGKMFCLIAPKEHSVGRISFKSAPEHYDALSRSPGFRPAPYLARAKWVSVDDPKALTDAEMKAYLRRAHAVIAAALPRKKQAELGLRALVAGPRRLC
;
A
#
# COMPACT_ATOMS: atom_id res chain seq x y z
N MET A 1 -9.49 4.77 -10.34
CA MET A 1 -8.84 5.95 -9.72
C MET A 1 -7.64 6.37 -10.55
N THR A 2 -7.46 7.67 -10.71
CA THR A 2 -6.23 8.19 -11.31
C THR A 2 -5.09 8.14 -10.29
N PRO A 3 -3.82 8.22 -10.74
CA PRO A 3 -2.71 8.31 -9.79
C PRO A 3 -2.85 9.49 -8.82
N ARG A 4 -3.40 10.62 -9.27
CA ARG A 4 -3.63 11.77 -8.40
C ARG A 4 -4.66 11.45 -7.32
N GLN A 5 -5.72 10.74 -7.66
CA GLN A 5 -6.73 10.32 -6.69
C GLN A 5 -6.16 9.32 -5.69
N ILE A 6 -5.31 8.40 -6.15
CA ILE A 6 -4.63 7.44 -5.28
C ILE A 6 -3.71 8.18 -4.31
N ASP A 7 -2.96 9.17 -4.80
CA ASP A 7 -2.10 10.01 -3.96
C ASP A 7 -2.92 10.68 -2.85
N ALA A 8 -4.03 11.32 -3.21
CA ALA A 8 -4.90 11.97 -2.23
C ALA A 8 -5.48 10.99 -1.21
N PHE A 9 -5.89 9.82 -1.67
CA PHE A 9 -6.45 8.79 -0.80
C PHE A 9 -5.42 8.27 0.22
N CYS A 10 -4.24 7.90 -0.24
CA CYS A 10 -3.19 7.38 0.62
C CYS A 10 -2.74 8.41 1.65
N GLY A 11 -2.69 9.68 1.27
CA GLY A 11 -2.30 10.75 2.19
C GLY A 11 -3.25 10.95 3.35
N LYS A 12 -4.48 10.46 3.24
CA LYS A 12 -5.49 10.58 4.30
C LYS A 12 -5.54 9.35 5.23
N LEU A 13 -4.79 8.31 4.93
CA LEU A 13 -4.75 7.14 5.79
C LEU A 13 -4.07 7.49 7.12
N PRO A 14 -4.48 6.84 8.23
CA PRO A 14 -3.98 7.20 9.56
C PRO A 14 -2.45 7.18 9.65
N ALA A 15 -1.87 8.28 10.12
CA ALA A 15 -0.43 8.45 10.32
C ALA A 15 0.41 8.26 9.05
N ALA A 16 -0.20 8.35 7.87
CA ALA A 16 0.54 8.23 6.61
C ALA A 16 1.43 9.45 6.39
N THR A 17 2.66 9.21 5.93
CA THR A 17 3.57 10.26 5.51
C THR A 17 3.88 10.08 4.03
N ARG A 18 4.21 11.18 3.37
CA ARG A 18 4.43 11.22 1.91
C ARG A 18 5.77 11.87 1.62
N THR A 19 6.58 11.20 0.81
CA THR A 19 7.83 11.78 0.30
C THR A 19 7.93 11.50 -1.19
N VAL A 20 8.80 12.23 -1.88
CA VAL A 20 9.10 11.98 -3.29
C VAL A 20 10.57 11.58 -3.36
N GLN A 21 10.84 10.41 -3.92
CA GLN A 21 12.17 9.82 -3.98
C GLN A 21 12.41 9.21 -5.37
N TRP A 22 13.61 8.76 -5.63
CA TRP A 22 13.95 7.97 -6.81
C TRP A 22 13.38 8.52 -8.13
N GLU A 23 13.71 9.78 -8.44
CA GLU A 23 13.31 10.41 -9.70
C GLU A 23 11.79 10.50 -9.88
N GLY A 24 11.12 10.99 -8.86
CA GLY A 24 9.71 11.30 -8.97
C GLY A 24 8.75 10.24 -8.48
N VAL A 25 9.23 9.22 -7.77
CA VAL A 25 8.36 8.23 -7.15
C VAL A 25 7.78 8.79 -5.86
N ILE A 26 6.46 8.79 -5.76
CA ILE A 26 5.76 9.18 -4.53
C ILE A 26 5.75 7.97 -3.61
N VAL A 27 6.26 8.14 -2.39
CA VAL A 27 6.41 7.06 -1.41
C VAL A 27 5.54 7.36 -0.21
N PHE A 28 4.60 6.48 0.09
CA PHE A 28 3.77 6.56 1.28
C PHE A 28 4.26 5.59 2.33
N LYS A 29 4.44 6.08 3.55
CA LYS A 29 4.92 5.30 4.69
C LYS A 29 3.97 5.45 5.88
N VAL A 30 4.00 4.45 6.75
CA VAL A 30 3.42 4.53 8.08
C VAL A 30 4.45 3.99 9.06
N GLY A 31 4.76 4.75 10.09
CA GLY A 31 5.80 4.37 11.07
C GLY A 31 7.17 4.18 10.43
N GLY A 32 7.47 4.90 9.36
CA GLY A 32 8.74 4.78 8.65
C GLY A 32 8.83 3.62 7.67
N LYS A 33 7.77 2.83 7.51
CA LYS A 33 7.74 1.68 6.59
C LYS A 33 6.84 1.97 5.40
N MET A 34 7.32 1.69 4.19
CA MET A 34 6.54 1.92 2.97
C MET A 34 5.32 1.00 2.90
N PHE A 35 4.22 1.52 2.37
CA PHE A 35 3.06 0.68 2.07
C PHE A 35 2.54 0.90 0.64
N CYS A 36 2.86 2.00 -0.02
CA CYS A 36 2.43 2.28 -1.38
C CYS A 36 3.43 3.16 -2.10
N LEU A 37 3.64 2.89 -3.39
CA LEU A 37 4.47 3.69 -4.28
C LEU A 37 3.64 4.08 -5.49
N ILE A 38 3.77 5.33 -5.92
CA ILE A 38 3.18 5.82 -7.17
C ILE A 38 4.31 6.37 -8.02
N ALA A 39 4.58 5.74 -9.15
CA ALA A 39 5.71 6.10 -9.98
C ALA A 39 5.28 6.75 -11.28
N PRO A 40 6.15 7.56 -11.91
CA PRO A 40 5.92 8.02 -13.28
C PRO A 40 5.72 6.81 -14.21
N LYS A 41 4.95 7.02 -15.27
CA LYS A 41 4.52 5.95 -16.17
C LYS A 41 5.66 5.07 -16.67
N GLU A 42 6.83 5.63 -16.88
CA GLU A 42 7.97 4.91 -17.46
C GLU A 42 9.02 4.49 -16.44
N HIS A 43 8.73 4.67 -15.16
CA HIS A 43 9.67 4.30 -14.12
C HIS A 43 9.73 2.78 -13.93
N SER A 44 10.91 2.25 -13.64
CA SER A 44 11.13 0.81 -13.53
C SER A 44 10.45 0.14 -12.34
N VAL A 45 10.06 0.90 -11.31
CA VAL A 45 9.42 0.29 -10.12
C VAL A 45 7.94 -0.07 -10.31
N GLY A 46 7.37 0.25 -11.49
CA GLY A 46 5.96 -0.01 -11.74
C GLY A 46 5.08 1.18 -11.38
N ARG A 47 3.92 1.28 -12.03
CA ARG A 47 3.06 2.47 -11.96
C ARG A 47 2.48 2.71 -10.58
N ILE A 48 1.78 1.70 -10.06
CA ILE A 48 1.20 1.72 -8.72
C ILE A 48 1.62 0.42 -8.05
N SER A 49 2.34 0.50 -6.94
CA SER A 49 2.79 -0.68 -6.22
C SER A 49 2.42 -0.57 -4.76
N PHE A 50 2.01 -1.67 -4.15
CA PHE A 50 1.60 -1.66 -2.75
C PHE A 50 1.82 -3.02 -2.10
N LYS A 51 1.89 -3.02 -0.78
CA LYS A 51 2.05 -4.23 0.01
C LYS A 51 0.76 -5.04 -0.02
N SER A 52 0.87 -6.33 -0.28
CA SER A 52 -0.27 -7.24 -0.14
C SER A 52 -0.17 -8.01 1.18
N ALA A 53 -1.29 -8.56 1.64
CA ALA A 53 -1.26 -9.51 2.74
C ALA A 53 -0.51 -10.75 2.26
N PRO A 54 0.45 -11.27 3.04
CA PRO A 54 1.29 -12.39 2.59
C PRO A 54 0.48 -13.59 2.11
N GLU A 55 -0.62 -13.91 2.79
CA GLU A 55 -1.49 -15.04 2.45
C GLU A 55 -2.25 -14.87 1.14
N HIS A 56 -2.33 -13.64 0.62
CA HIS A 56 -3.03 -13.36 -0.63
C HIS A 56 -2.09 -13.07 -1.80
N TYR A 57 -0.80 -12.97 -1.52
CA TYR A 57 0.16 -12.52 -2.53
C TYR A 57 0.18 -13.41 -3.78
N ASP A 58 0.23 -14.74 -3.60
CA ASP A 58 0.35 -15.63 -4.75
C ASP A 58 -0.83 -15.51 -5.71
N ALA A 59 -2.05 -15.51 -5.17
CA ALA A 59 -3.24 -15.38 -6.01
C ALA A 59 -3.32 -13.99 -6.62
N LEU A 60 -3.04 -12.95 -5.83
CA LEU A 60 -3.18 -11.57 -6.27
C LEU A 60 -2.16 -11.21 -7.36
N SER A 61 -0.90 -11.62 -7.19
CA SER A 61 0.14 -11.31 -8.17
C SER A 61 -0.08 -11.94 -9.54
N ARG A 62 -0.96 -12.95 -9.62
CA ARG A 62 -1.32 -13.63 -10.86
C ARG A 62 -2.67 -13.20 -11.41
N SER A 63 -3.39 -12.36 -10.69
CA SER A 63 -4.72 -11.89 -11.12
C SER A 63 -4.59 -10.90 -12.28
N PRO A 64 -5.62 -10.84 -13.16
CA PRO A 64 -5.59 -9.89 -14.27
C PRO A 64 -5.36 -8.45 -13.79
N GLY A 65 -4.46 -7.74 -14.46
CA GLY A 65 -4.10 -6.37 -14.10
C GLY A 65 -3.04 -6.24 -13.04
N PHE A 66 -2.64 -7.34 -12.41
CA PHE A 66 -1.60 -7.35 -11.39
C PHE A 66 -0.35 -8.07 -11.87
N ARG A 67 0.78 -7.75 -11.26
CA ARG A 67 2.03 -8.50 -11.41
C ARG A 67 2.86 -8.33 -10.13
N PRO A 68 3.89 -9.20 -9.93
CA PRO A 68 4.83 -8.98 -8.83
C PRO A 68 5.49 -7.61 -8.99
N ALA A 69 5.61 -6.85 -7.91
CA ALA A 69 6.22 -5.53 -8.00
C ALA A 69 7.73 -5.65 -8.26
N PRO A 70 8.29 -4.91 -9.23
CA PRO A 70 9.73 -4.91 -9.46
C PRO A 70 10.47 -4.55 -8.18
N TYR A 71 11.53 -5.28 -7.88
CA TYR A 71 12.40 -5.11 -6.70
C TYR A 71 11.75 -5.41 -5.36
N LEU A 72 10.41 -5.52 -5.29
CA LEU A 72 9.68 -5.64 -4.03
C LEU A 72 8.84 -6.93 -3.94
N ALA A 73 8.93 -7.80 -4.94
CA ALA A 73 8.15 -9.04 -4.95
C ALA A 73 8.47 -9.93 -3.74
N ARG A 74 9.72 -9.96 -3.31
CA ARG A 74 10.16 -10.74 -2.15
C ARG A 74 9.45 -10.32 -0.87
N ALA A 75 9.15 -9.04 -0.74
CA ALA A 75 8.41 -8.50 0.39
C ALA A 75 6.90 -8.59 0.20
N LYS A 76 6.43 -9.35 -0.81
CA LYS A 76 5.02 -9.57 -1.10
C LYS A 76 4.30 -8.29 -1.53
N TRP A 77 4.95 -7.55 -2.39
CA TRP A 77 4.37 -6.38 -3.03
C TRP A 77 3.87 -6.74 -4.43
N VAL A 78 2.77 -6.12 -4.84
CA VAL A 78 2.22 -6.26 -6.19
C VAL A 78 2.20 -4.91 -6.87
N SER A 79 2.16 -4.94 -8.19
CA SER A 79 2.10 -3.73 -9.02
C SER A 79 0.88 -3.80 -9.94
N VAL A 80 0.26 -2.65 -10.14
CA VAL A 80 -0.83 -2.46 -11.10
C VAL A 80 -0.36 -1.38 -12.06
N ASP A 81 -0.15 -1.74 -13.33
CA ASP A 81 0.38 -0.78 -14.30
C ASP A 81 -0.69 0.14 -14.84
N ASP A 82 -1.92 -0.33 -14.96
CA ASP A 82 -3.05 0.48 -15.39
C ASP A 82 -4.00 0.71 -14.21
N PRO A 83 -4.02 1.94 -13.64
CA PRO A 83 -4.91 2.21 -12.50
C PRO A 83 -6.39 1.98 -12.81
N LYS A 84 -6.76 1.95 -14.10
CA LYS A 84 -8.14 1.71 -14.51
C LYS A 84 -8.52 0.22 -14.52
N ALA A 85 -7.56 -0.67 -14.31
CA ALA A 85 -7.81 -2.11 -14.26
C ALA A 85 -8.70 -2.50 -13.07
N LEU A 86 -8.77 -1.66 -12.05
CA LEU A 86 -9.56 -1.90 -10.84
C LEU A 86 -10.62 -0.81 -10.71
N THR A 87 -11.74 -1.18 -10.08
CA THR A 87 -12.73 -0.17 -9.68
C THR A 87 -12.15 0.68 -8.55
N ASP A 88 -12.75 1.85 -8.32
CA ASP A 88 -12.33 2.72 -7.22
C ASP A 88 -12.46 1.99 -5.86
N ALA A 89 -13.55 1.25 -5.67
CA ALA A 89 -13.77 0.50 -4.44
C ALA A 89 -12.71 -0.57 -4.22
N GLU A 90 -12.34 -1.29 -5.28
CA GLU A 90 -11.28 -2.30 -5.21
C GLU A 90 -9.94 -1.68 -4.88
N MET A 91 -9.57 -0.61 -5.58
CA MET A 91 -8.30 0.06 -5.34
C MET A 91 -8.21 0.56 -3.90
N LYS A 92 -9.26 1.22 -3.42
CA LYS A 92 -9.29 1.71 -2.03
C LYS A 92 -9.14 0.57 -1.02
N ALA A 93 -9.80 -0.55 -1.27
CA ALA A 93 -9.70 -1.71 -0.37
C ALA A 93 -8.28 -2.26 -0.31
N TYR A 94 -7.62 -2.38 -1.45
CA TYR A 94 -6.22 -2.85 -1.49
C TYR A 94 -5.27 -1.87 -0.80
N LEU A 95 -5.47 -0.58 -1.00
CA LEU A 95 -4.61 0.45 -0.38
C LEU A 95 -4.79 0.48 1.15
N ARG A 96 -6.04 0.38 1.62
CA ARG A 96 -6.30 0.28 3.07
C ARG A 96 -5.65 -0.96 3.66
N ARG A 97 -5.73 -2.09 2.97
CA ARG A 97 -5.11 -3.33 3.43
C ARG A 97 -3.60 -3.21 3.47
N ALA A 98 -3.01 -2.60 2.45
CA ALA A 98 -1.56 -2.38 2.42
C ALA A 98 -1.11 -1.58 3.64
N HIS A 99 -1.79 -0.49 3.93
CA HIS A 99 -1.54 0.34 5.11
C HIS A 99 -1.70 -0.49 6.39
N ALA A 100 -2.79 -1.25 6.51
CA ALA A 100 -3.09 -2.03 7.70
C ALA A 100 -2.05 -3.14 7.94
N VAL A 101 -1.59 -3.81 6.89
CA VAL A 101 -0.57 -4.86 7.02
C VAL A 101 0.72 -4.27 7.57
N ILE A 102 1.15 -3.14 7.04
CA ILE A 102 2.38 -2.49 7.51
C ILE A 102 2.20 -1.96 8.93
N ALA A 103 1.06 -1.30 9.22
CA ALA A 103 0.79 -0.78 10.56
C ALA A 103 0.77 -1.89 11.61
N ALA A 104 0.18 -3.05 11.29
CA ALA A 104 0.11 -4.17 12.21
C ALA A 104 1.48 -4.78 12.51
N ALA A 105 2.42 -4.64 11.60
CA ALA A 105 3.78 -5.17 11.76
C ALA A 105 4.70 -4.24 12.58
N LEU A 106 4.26 -3.02 12.87
CA LEU A 106 5.05 -2.09 13.67
C LEU A 106 5.10 -2.54 15.13
N PRO A 107 6.19 -2.19 15.87
CA PRO A 107 6.22 -2.44 17.31
C PRO A 107 5.02 -1.80 18.01
N ARG A 108 4.53 -2.42 19.07
CA ARG A 108 3.34 -1.93 19.80
C ARG A 108 3.52 -0.51 20.30
N LYS A 109 4.70 -0.18 20.77
CA LYS A 109 5.02 1.18 21.23
C LYS A 109 4.84 2.18 20.08
N LYS A 110 5.32 1.83 18.90
CA LYS A 110 5.18 2.69 17.72
C LYS A 110 3.73 2.85 17.32
N GLN A 111 2.96 1.77 17.36
CA GLN A 111 1.53 1.83 17.07
C GLN A 111 0.82 2.79 18.02
N ALA A 112 1.15 2.73 19.31
CA ALA A 112 0.57 3.63 20.31
C ALA A 112 0.95 5.08 20.06
N GLU A 113 2.22 5.35 19.77
CA GLU A 113 2.71 6.71 19.49
C GLU A 113 1.99 7.34 18.29
N LEU A 114 1.65 6.52 17.30
CA LEU A 114 0.99 6.99 16.08
C LEU A 114 -0.52 6.95 16.13
N GLY A 115 -1.10 6.54 17.26
CA GLY A 115 -2.54 6.44 17.42
C GLY A 115 -3.17 5.31 16.62
N LEU A 116 -2.43 4.24 16.34
CA LEU A 116 -2.89 3.14 15.49
C LEU A 116 -3.45 1.94 16.23
N ARG A 117 -3.42 1.94 17.56
CA ARG A 117 -3.81 0.77 18.35
C ARG A 117 -5.25 0.33 18.09
N ALA A 118 -6.18 1.27 18.06
CA ALA A 118 -7.58 0.95 17.80
C ALA A 118 -7.78 0.37 16.40
N LEU A 119 -7.09 0.93 15.40
CA LEU A 119 -7.17 0.47 14.04
C LEU A 119 -6.65 -0.97 13.89
N VAL A 120 -5.51 -1.27 14.50
CA VAL A 120 -4.87 -2.58 14.38
C VAL A 120 -5.62 -3.66 15.14
N ALA A 121 -6.08 -3.36 16.34
CA ALA A 121 -6.69 -4.35 17.24
C ALA A 121 -8.21 -4.52 17.05
N GLY A 122 -8.90 -3.45 16.61
CA GLY A 122 -10.35 -3.40 16.62
C GLY A 122 -11.05 -4.54 15.90
N PRO A 123 -10.79 -4.77 14.60
CA PRO A 123 -11.53 -5.80 13.85
C PRO A 123 -11.40 -7.21 14.42
N ARG A 124 -10.24 -7.54 14.98
CA ARG A 124 -9.99 -8.89 15.49
C ARG A 124 -10.71 -9.19 16.79
N ARG A 125 -11.09 -8.16 17.52
CA ARG A 125 -11.77 -8.34 18.80
C ARG A 125 -13.23 -8.71 18.65
N LEU A 126 -13.75 -8.55 17.46
CA LEU A 126 -15.14 -8.86 17.15
C LEU A 126 -15.35 -10.32 16.79
N CYS A 127 -14.28 -11.06 16.65
CA CYS A 127 -14.33 -12.46 16.26
C CYS A 127 -14.44 -13.39 17.45
#